data_5296249a09335a992f8c5d48072e5839
#
_entry.id   5296249a09335a992f8c5d48072e5839
#
_cell.length_a   1.000
_cell.length_b   1.000
_cell.length_c   1.000
_cell.angle_alpha   90.00
_cell.angle_beta   90.00
_cell.angle_gamma   90.00
#
_symmetry.space_group_name_H-M   'P 1'
#
loop_
_entity.id
_entity.type
_entity.pdbx_description
1 polymer ?
#
loop_
_entity_poly.entity_id
_entity_poly.type
_entity_poly.pdbx_seq_one_letter_code
_entity_poly.pdbx_strand_id
1 'polypeptide(L)'
;AAEGVRFSRAYATSPVCSTFRSAMITGMYQTSIGVHHHRSGRGDHSIELPDGVRPVPEYFQEAGYWTCIGSGLPGVDHKGKPSERDSLGKTDYNFDWNKEIYDSHDWAGRAQGQPFFMQVQLNGGKIRGSSEAHYEAIEKRMVVEFGGATDSESVELPPYYPRDPVLLRDWSTYLDSVKITDRHVG
;
A
#
# COMPACT_ATOMS: atom_id res chain seq x y z
N ALA A 1 17.27 8.79 3.32
CA ALA A 1 17.31 9.28 1.94
C ALA A 1 18.69 9.83 1.53
N ALA A 2 19.63 9.98 2.46
CA ALA A 2 20.98 10.51 2.15
C ALA A 2 21.78 9.58 1.22
N GLU A 3 21.52 8.27 1.24
CA GLU A 3 22.20 7.25 0.44
C GLU A 3 21.37 6.74 -0.75
N GLY A 4 20.19 7.32 -0.98
CA GLY A 4 19.25 6.89 -1.99
C GLY A 4 18.99 7.93 -3.09
N VAL A 5 18.11 7.56 -4.01
CA VAL A 5 17.63 8.45 -5.08
C VAL A 5 16.23 8.93 -4.75
N ARG A 6 16.02 10.24 -4.80
CA ARG A 6 14.70 10.87 -4.66
C ARG A 6 14.11 11.14 -6.04
N PHE A 7 13.00 10.48 -6.33
CA PHE A 7 12.22 10.76 -7.54
C PHE A 7 11.28 11.94 -7.27
N SER A 8 11.51 13.07 -7.91
CA SER A 8 10.65 14.26 -7.79
C SER A 8 9.36 14.17 -8.59
N ARG A 9 9.27 13.19 -9.50
CA ARG A 9 8.09 12.92 -10.32
C ARG A 9 7.82 11.41 -10.34
N ALA A 10 7.01 10.95 -9.38
CA ALA A 10 6.57 9.57 -9.31
C ALA A 10 5.04 9.56 -9.36
N TYR A 11 4.48 8.80 -10.31
CA TYR A 11 3.05 8.78 -10.58
C TYR A 11 2.48 7.37 -10.41
N ALA A 12 1.33 7.25 -9.77
CA ALA A 12 0.54 6.05 -9.82
C ALA A 12 -0.19 5.96 -11.16
N THR A 13 -0.28 4.77 -11.75
CA THR A 13 -0.96 4.55 -13.03
C THR A 13 -2.47 4.67 -12.93
N SER A 14 -3.01 4.57 -11.71
CA SER A 14 -4.43 4.66 -11.38
C SER A 14 -4.62 5.11 -9.94
N PRO A 15 -5.63 5.95 -9.62
CA PRO A 15 -5.88 6.40 -8.25
C PRO A 15 -6.64 5.37 -7.39
N VAL A 16 -6.90 4.16 -7.90
CA VAL A 16 -7.75 3.15 -7.25
C VAL A 16 -6.97 1.87 -6.96
N CYS A 17 -7.17 1.32 -5.75
CA CYS A 17 -6.34 0.25 -5.19
C CYS A 17 -6.24 -1.01 -6.06
N SER A 18 -7.34 -1.57 -6.58
CA SER A 18 -7.26 -2.83 -7.33
C SER A 18 -6.60 -2.64 -8.70
N THR A 19 -6.91 -1.59 -9.40
CA THR A 19 -6.34 -1.29 -10.72
C THR A 19 -4.85 -0.95 -10.62
N PHE A 20 -4.46 -0.12 -9.63
CA PHE A 20 -3.05 0.20 -9.39
C PHE A 20 -2.25 -1.04 -8.95
N ARG A 21 -2.81 -1.86 -8.02
CA ARG A 21 -2.12 -3.07 -7.54
C ARG A 21 -1.93 -4.09 -8.65
N SER A 22 -2.91 -4.23 -9.53
CA SER A 22 -2.82 -5.10 -10.70
C SER A 22 -1.73 -4.63 -11.66
N ALA A 23 -1.66 -3.34 -11.95
CA ALA A 23 -0.60 -2.77 -12.78
C ALA A 23 0.78 -2.94 -12.14
N MET A 24 0.92 -2.64 -10.84
CA MET A 24 2.18 -2.75 -10.11
C MET A 24 2.72 -4.19 -10.09
N ILE A 25 1.85 -5.17 -9.84
CA ILE A 25 2.29 -6.57 -9.69
C ILE A 25 2.64 -7.25 -11.01
N THR A 26 2.11 -6.76 -12.12
CA THR A 26 2.39 -7.28 -13.46
C THR A 26 3.41 -6.46 -14.24
N GLY A 27 3.74 -5.24 -13.76
CA GLY A 27 4.57 -4.30 -14.51
C GLY A 27 3.88 -3.73 -15.77
N MET A 28 2.57 -3.94 -15.92
CA MET A 28 1.80 -3.53 -17.09
C MET A 28 0.79 -2.44 -16.75
N TYR A 29 0.51 -1.54 -17.69
CA TYR A 29 -0.61 -0.62 -17.50
C TYR A 29 -1.93 -1.38 -17.39
N GLN A 30 -2.78 -0.99 -16.44
CA GLN A 30 -4.08 -1.61 -16.20
C GLN A 30 -4.99 -1.63 -17.43
N THR A 31 -4.85 -0.67 -18.33
CA THR A 31 -5.59 -0.61 -19.61
C THR A 31 -5.10 -1.66 -20.61
N SER A 32 -3.81 -1.99 -20.58
CA SER A 32 -3.23 -2.99 -21.49
C SER A 32 -3.62 -4.43 -21.13
N ILE A 33 -3.93 -4.66 -19.85
CA ILE A 33 -4.33 -5.98 -19.33
C ILE A 33 -5.82 -6.06 -18.96
N GLY A 34 -6.63 -5.07 -19.37
CA GLY A 34 -8.09 -5.10 -19.21
C GLY A 34 -8.61 -4.86 -17.79
N VAL A 35 -7.77 -4.50 -16.81
CA VAL A 35 -8.13 -4.41 -15.39
C VAL A 35 -8.37 -2.98 -14.88
N HIS A 36 -8.74 -2.07 -15.78
CA HIS A 36 -8.85 -0.65 -15.51
C HIS A 36 -10.12 -0.23 -14.74
N HIS A 37 -11.11 -1.09 -14.62
CA HIS A 37 -12.28 -0.86 -13.78
C HIS A 37 -12.12 -1.48 -12.40
N HIS A 38 -12.43 -0.71 -11.35
CA HIS A 38 -12.24 -1.17 -9.97
C HIS A 38 -13.06 -2.43 -9.67
N ARG A 39 -12.35 -3.52 -9.34
CA ARG A 39 -12.93 -4.82 -8.94
C ARG A 39 -13.88 -5.46 -9.96
N SER A 40 -13.76 -5.11 -11.23
CA SER A 40 -14.60 -5.68 -12.29
C SER A 40 -14.28 -7.14 -12.62
N GLY A 41 -13.06 -7.60 -12.37
CA GLY A 41 -12.61 -8.99 -12.58
C GLY A 41 -12.90 -9.92 -11.41
N ARG A 42 -13.99 -9.69 -10.68
CA ARG A 42 -14.40 -10.48 -9.52
C ARG A 42 -15.87 -10.86 -9.61
N GLY A 43 -16.21 -12.04 -9.13
CA GLY A 43 -17.56 -12.58 -9.20
C GLY A 43 -17.82 -13.32 -10.52
N ASP A 44 -18.91 -13.00 -11.20
CA ASP A 44 -19.33 -13.70 -12.40
C ASP A 44 -18.42 -13.47 -13.63
N HIS A 45 -17.59 -12.44 -13.56
CA HIS A 45 -16.63 -12.10 -14.62
C HIS A 45 -15.22 -12.13 -14.08
N SER A 46 -14.46 -13.18 -14.41
CA SER A 46 -13.03 -13.24 -14.18
C SER A 46 -12.28 -12.58 -15.33
N ILE A 47 -11.20 -11.87 -15.04
CA ILE A 47 -10.29 -11.33 -16.04
C ILE A 47 -9.03 -12.17 -15.98
N GLU A 48 -8.73 -12.84 -17.09
CA GLU A 48 -7.46 -13.54 -17.26
C GLU A 48 -6.40 -12.57 -17.77
N LEU A 49 -5.17 -12.75 -17.32
CA LEU A 49 -4.05 -11.97 -17.84
C LEU A 49 -3.73 -12.40 -19.27
N PRO A 50 -3.30 -11.47 -20.15
CA PRO A 50 -2.83 -11.84 -21.48
C PRO A 50 -1.66 -12.82 -21.43
N ASP A 51 -1.52 -13.64 -22.48
CA ASP A 51 -0.43 -14.59 -22.62
C ASP A 51 0.94 -13.95 -22.39
N GLY A 52 1.74 -14.57 -21.55
CA GLY A 52 3.07 -14.11 -21.20
C GLY A 52 3.13 -13.02 -20.14
N VAL A 53 1.98 -12.49 -19.68
CA VAL A 53 1.92 -11.55 -18.57
C VAL A 53 1.70 -12.33 -17.27
N ARG A 54 2.63 -12.17 -16.33
CA ARG A 54 2.61 -12.89 -15.05
C ARG A 54 2.87 -11.95 -13.87
N PRO A 55 2.31 -12.23 -12.69
CA PRO A 55 2.66 -11.50 -11.47
C PRO A 55 4.14 -11.66 -11.10
N VAL A 56 4.76 -10.56 -10.70
CA VAL A 56 6.20 -10.53 -10.31
C VAL A 56 6.59 -11.59 -9.29
N PRO A 57 5.80 -11.94 -8.25
CA PRO A 57 6.18 -12.98 -7.29
C PRO A 57 6.45 -14.34 -7.92
N GLU A 58 5.78 -14.70 -9.00
CA GLU A 58 6.01 -15.98 -9.70
C GLU A 58 7.45 -16.09 -10.21
N TYR A 59 7.99 -15.03 -10.79
CA TYR A 59 9.38 -15.00 -11.25
C TYR A 59 10.37 -15.14 -10.09
N PHE A 60 10.06 -14.55 -8.93
CA PHE A 60 10.88 -14.71 -7.75
C PHE A 60 10.84 -16.13 -7.18
N GLN A 61 9.65 -16.76 -7.14
CA GLN A 61 9.53 -18.17 -6.72
C GLN A 61 10.31 -19.09 -7.64
N GLU A 62 10.21 -18.92 -8.96
CA GLU A 62 10.99 -19.70 -9.93
C GLU A 62 12.49 -19.52 -9.74
N ALA A 63 12.94 -18.35 -9.26
CA ALA A 63 14.33 -18.09 -8.93
C ALA A 63 14.73 -18.58 -7.50
N GLY A 64 13.84 -19.29 -6.81
CA GLY A 64 14.09 -19.86 -5.48
C GLY A 64 13.91 -18.92 -4.30
N TYR A 65 13.30 -17.78 -4.50
CA TYR A 65 12.97 -16.84 -3.42
C TYR A 65 11.74 -17.30 -2.64
N TRP A 66 11.75 -17.04 -1.34
CA TRP A 66 10.55 -17.04 -0.52
C TRP A 66 9.75 -15.76 -0.79
N THR A 67 8.48 -15.88 -1.18
CA THR A 67 7.65 -14.74 -1.55
C THR A 67 6.63 -14.44 -0.47
N CYS A 68 6.48 -13.18 -0.10
CA CYS A 68 5.55 -12.79 0.96
C CYS A 68 4.94 -11.40 0.75
N ILE A 69 3.77 -11.21 1.36
CA ILE A 69 3.06 -9.93 1.37
C ILE A 69 2.36 -9.72 2.71
N GLY A 70 2.76 -8.68 3.45
CA GLY A 70 2.22 -8.43 4.79
C GLY A 70 2.73 -7.14 5.42
N SER A 71 2.75 -7.12 6.77
CA SER A 71 3.14 -5.94 7.54
C SER A 71 4.64 -5.63 7.53
N GLY A 72 5.48 -6.55 7.12
CA GLY A 72 6.92 -6.47 7.31
C GLY A 72 7.40 -6.97 8.69
N LEU A 73 6.50 -7.45 9.54
CA LEU A 73 6.81 -7.98 10.86
C LEU A 73 6.32 -9.43 10.99
N PRO A 74 7.16 -10.37 11.45
CA PRO A 74 6.75 -11.75 11.65
C PRO A 74 5.58 -11.87 12.63
N GLY A 75 4.59 -12.69 12.27
CA GLY A 75 3.42 -12.96 13.11
C GLY A 75 2.45 -11.80 13.31
N VAL A 76 2.56 -10.74 12.51
CA VAL A 76 1.70 -9.55 12.62
C VAL A 76 1.08 -9.23 11.25
N ASP A 77 -0.24 -9.06 11.21
CA ASP A 77 -0.95 -8.66 9.98
C ASP A 77 -0.66 -7.20 9.57
N HIS A 78 -1.13 -6.84 8.39
CA HIS A 78 -0.97 -5.46 7.87
C HIS A 78 -1.73 -4.38 8.68
N LYS A 79 -2.50 -4.78 9.70
CA LYS A 79 -3.18 -3.89 10.66
C LYS A 79 -2.49 -3.85 12.02
N GLY A 80 -1.33 -4.53 12.16
CA GLY A 80 -0.58 -4.60 13.40
C GLY A 80 -1.16 -5.55 14.45
N LYS A 81 -2.04 -6.47 14.05
CA LYS A 81 -2.61 -7.49 14.95
C LYS A 81 -1.85 -8.80 14.80
N PRO A 82 -1.77 -9.62 15.86
CA PRO A 82 -1.28 -11.00 15.73
C PRO A 82 -2.01 -11.72 14.60
N SER A 83 -1.27 -12.39 13.74
CA SER A 83 -1.78 -13.04 12.56
C SER A 83 -1.27 -14.46 12.46
N GLU A 84 -2.11 -15.36 11.96
CA GLU A 84 -1.71 -16.70 11.59
C GLU A 84 -0.89 -16.67 10.28
N ARG A 85 -0.06 -17.68 10.08
CA ARG A 85 0.91 -17.75 8.98
C ARG A 85 0.30 -17.56 7.59
N ASP A 86 -0.97 -17.92 7.41
CA ASP A 86 -1.64 -17.90 6.11
C ASP A 86 -2.44 -16.62 5.83
N SER A 87 -2.36 -15.63 6.73
CA SER A 87 -3.03 -14.33 6.56
C SER A 87 -2.26 -13.41 5.64
N LEU A 88 -2.37 -13.62 4.34
CA LEU A 88 -1.78 -12.72 3.35
C LEU A 88 -2.24 -11.28 3.54
N GLY A 89 -1.35 -10.35 3.27
CA GLY A 89 -1.68 -8.93 3.19
C GLY A 89 -2.69 -8.63 2.08
N LYS A 90 -3.06 -7.36 1.96
CA LYS A 90 -4.01 -6.93 0.93
C LYS A 90 -3.40 -7.04 -0.46
N THR A 91 -3.89 -7.97 -1.25
CA THR A 91 -3.55 -8.14 -2.68
C THR A 91 -4.45 -7.27 -3.55
N ASP A 92 -5.76 -7.45 -3.46
CA ASP A 92 -6.80 -6.67 -4.16
C ASP A 92 -6.61 -6.65 -5.70
N TYR A 93 -5.99 -7.68 -6.30
CA TYR A 93 -5.80 -7.78 -7.74
C TYR A 93 -7.13 -7.93 -8.46
N ASN A 94 -7.25 -7.35 -9.65
CA ASN A 94 -8.46 -7.32 -10.45
C ASN A 94 -8.43 -8.28 -11.64
N PHE A 95 -7.74 -9.39 -11.48
CA PHE A 95 -7.64 -10.49 -12.43
C PHE A 95 -7.62 -11.82 -11.68
N ASP A 96 -7.80 -12.90 -12.37
CA ASP A 96 -7.68 -14.24 -11.80
C ASP A 96 -6.21 -14.56 -11.52
N TRP A 97 -5.90 -15.01 -10.30
CA TRP A 97 -4.55 -15.27 -9.85
C TRP A 97 -4.50 -16.33 -8.77
N ASN A 98 -3.42 -17.10 -8.77
CA ASN A 98 -3.19 -18.12 -7.76
C ASN A 98 -2.58 -17.50 -6.50
N LYS A 99 -3.18 -17.78 -5.33
CA LYS A 99 -2.66 -17.31 -4.03
C LYS A 99 -1.31 -17.92 -3.67
N GLU A 100 -0.96 -19.06 -4.25
CA GLU A 100 0.31 -19.76 -4.05
C GLU A 100 1.54 -19.00 -4.59
N ILE A 101 1.35 -17.89 -5.32
CA ILE A 101 2.45 -16.98 -5.67
C ILE A 101 3.05 -16.28 -4.45
N TYR A 102 2.41 -16.40 -3.27
CA TYR A 102 2.95 -15.98 -1.99
C TYR A 102 3.02 -17.17 -1.02
N ASP A 103 4.22 -17.46 -0.55
CA ASP A 103 4.47 -18.52 0.43
C ASP A 103 3.93 -18.16 1.82
N SER A 104 3.89 -16.85 2.17
CA SER A 104 3.42 -16.39 3.48
C SER A 104 3.12 -14.89 3.51
N HIS A 105 2.67 -14.41 4.66
CA HIS A 105 2.55 -12.98 4.97
C HIS A 105 3.85 -12.35 5.49
N ASP A 106 4.86 -13.15 5.84
CA ASP A 106 6.17 -12.68 6.31
C ASP A 106 7.31 -13.60 5.84
N TRP A 107 8.54 -13.20 6.17
CA TRP A 107 9.77 -13.91 5.76
C TRP A 107 10.23 -15.00 6.74
N ALA A 108 9.57 -15.17 7.90
CA ALA A 108 10.08 -16.03 8.97
C ALA A 108 10.07 -17.53 8.62
N GLY A 109 9.21 -17.92 7.66
CA GLY A 109 9.08 -19.31 7.20
C GLY A 109 10.14 -19.77 6.19
N ARG A 110 11.00 -18.88 5.69
CA ARG A 110 11.99 -19.22 4.68
C ARG A 110 13.08 -20.14 5.22
N ALA A 111 13.70 -20.95 4.35
CA ALA A 111 14.85 -21.74 4.71
C ALA A 111 16.07 -20.87 5.04
N GLN A 112 17.03 -21.43 5.79
CA GLN A 112 18.27 -20.72 6.11
C GLN A 112 19.04 -20.38 4.83
N GLY A 113 19.38 -19.09 4.66
CA GLY A 113 20.09 -18.60 3.48
C GLY A 113 19.20 -18.40 2.25
N GLN A 114 17.91 -18.75 2.30
CA GLN A 114 16.98 -18.50 1.20
C GLN A 114 16.71 -17.00 1.07
N PRO A 115 16.90 -16.41 -0.11
CA PRO A 115 16.50 -15.02 -0.36
C PRO A 115 14.98 -14.89 -0.30
N PHE A 116 14.49 -13.68 -0.06
CA PHE A 116 13.05 -13.45 -0.05
C PHE A 116 12.68 -12.19 -0.85
N PHE A 117 11.49 -12.23 -1.42
CA PHE A 117 10.80 -11.08 -2.00
C PHE A 117 9.62 -10.73 -1.09
N MET A 118 9.55 -9.50 -0.61
CA MET A 118 8.49 -9.09 0.27
C MET A 118 7.85 -7.78 -0.15
N GLN A 119 6.52 -7.80 -0.25
CA GLN A 119 5.71 -6.59 -0.37
C GLN A 119 5.23 -6.15 1.01
N VAL A 120 5.86 -5.10 1.54
CA VAL A 120 5.48 -4.54 2.85
C VAL A 120 4.28 -3.62 2.70
N GLN A 121 3.31 -3.80 3.58
CA GLN A 121 2.09 -2.98 3.65
C GLN A 121 2.06 -2.22 4.97
N LEU A 122 2.27 -0.92 4.89
CA LEU A 122 2.30 -0.04 6.04
C LEU A 122 0.94 0.60 6.31
N ASN A 123 0.65 0.80 7.60
CA ASN A 123 -0.44 1.65 8.04
C ASN A 123 -0.03 3.12 7.92
N GLY A 124 -0.96 3.98 7.70
CA GLY A 124 -0.72 5.42 7.53
C GLY A 124 -1.37 5.92 6.26
N GLY A 125 -0.76 6.70 5.44
CA GLY A 125 -1.17 7.28 4.14
C GLY A 125 -2.64 7.28 3.69
N LYS A 126 -3.50 6.47 4.29
CA LYS A 126 -4.94 6.36 4.04
C LYS A 126 -5.80 6.72 5.27
N ILE A 127 -5.19 7.21 6.31
CA ILE A 127 -5.91 7.66 7.51
C ILE A 127 -6.63 8.97 7.14
N ARG A 128 -7.95 8.99 7.38
CA ARG A 128 -8.80 10.18 7.17
C ARG A 128 -9.59 10.46 8.43
N GLY A 129 -9.75 11.72 8.75
CA GLY A 129 -10.68 12.13 9.79
C GLY A 129 -12.12 11.81 9.36
N SER A 130 -12.86 11.10 10.19
CA SER A 130 -14.27 10.75 9.94
C SER A 130 -15.21 11.31 11.01
N SER A 131 -14.65 11.88 12.07
CA SER A 131 -15.34 12.52 13.17
C SER A 131 -14.37 13.42 13.92
N GLU A 132 -14.86 14.35 14.74
CA GLU A 132 -14.03 15.23 15.58
C GLU A 132 -13.08 14.40 16.46
N ALA A 133 -13.60 13.40 17.14
CA ALA A 133 -12.78 12.53 18.00
C ALA A 133 -11.67 11.80 17.22
N HIS A 134 -11.88 11.52 15.95
CA HIS A 134 -10.87 10.89 15.10
C HIS A 134 -9.77 11.89 14.72
N TYR A 135 -10.11 13.12 14.36
CA TYR A 135 -9.13 14.19 14.13
C TYR A 135 -8.29 14.45 15.37
N GLU A 136 -8.92 14.62 16.53
CA GLU A 136 -8.24 14.82 17.81
C GLU A 136 -7.27 13.66 18.14
N ALA A 137 -7.67 12.42 17.87
CA ALA A 137 -6.80 11.25 18.11
C ALA A 137 -5.55 11.27 17.22
N ILE A 138 -5.68 11.68 15.97
CA ILE A 138 -4.55 11.83 15.05
C ILE A 138 -3.66 12.99 15.51
N GLU A 139 -4.22 14.14 15.84
CA GLU A 139 -3.49 15.31 16.33
C GLU A 139 -2.69 14.99 17.61
N LYS A 140 -3.30 14.30 18.58
CA LYS A 140 -2.63 13.83 19.81
C LYS A 140 -1.47 12.88 19.47
N ARG A 141 -1.67 11.97 18.53
CA ARG A 141 -0.61 11.09 18.06
C ARG A 141 0.55 11.87 17.44
N MET A 142 0.24 12.88 16.61
CA MET A 142 1.26 13.72 15.99
C MET A 142 2.07 14.52 17.02
N VAL A 143 1.43 15.02 18.06
CA VAL A 143 2.14 15.69 19.18
C VAL A 143 3.13 14.73 19.84
N VAL A 144 2.69 13.51 20.15
CA VAL A 144 3.52 12.51 20.85
C VAL A 144 4.67 12.00 19.99
N GLU A 145 4.39 11.69 18.72
CA GLU A 145 5.35 11.03 17.86
C GLU A 145 6.24 12.00 17.06
N PHE A 146 5.76 13.21 16.76
CA PHE A 146 6.42 14.16 15.85
C PHE A 146 6.60 15.56 16.44
N GLY A 147 6.17 15.79 17.69
CA GLY A 147 6.28 17.07 18.34
C GLY A 147 5.21 18.10 17.96
N GLY A 148 4.28 17.75 17.07
CA GLY A 148 3.17 18.60 16.64
C GLY A 148 2.47 18.09 15.40
N ALA A 149 1.19 18.40 15.25
CA ALA A 149 0.44 18.20 14.02
C ALA A 149 0.79 19.27 12.97
N THR A 150 0.51 18.99 11.72
CA THR A 150 0.65 19.96 10.63
C THR A 150 -0.36 21.09 10.83
N ASP A 151 0.11 22.33 10.84
CA ASP A 151 -0.74 23.51 10.91
C ASP A 151 -1.61 23.61 9.65
N SER A 152 -2.93 23.51 9.85
CA SER A 152 -3.90 23.53 8.75
C SER A 152 -3.90 24.85 7.98
N GLU A 153 -3.56 25.95 8.61
CA GLU A 153 -3.53 27.26 7.93
C GLU A 153 -2.30 27.41 7.02
N SER A 154 -1.25 26.65 7.28
CA SER A 154 0.00 26.70 6.51
C SER A 154 0.05 25.74 5.32
N VAL A 155 -0.94 24.84 5.16
CA VAL A 155 -0.91 23.86 4.08
C VAL A 155 -1.27 24.46 2.73
N GLU A 156 -0.56 24.01 1.69
CA GLU A 156 -0.89 24.27 0.32
C GLU A 156 -1.86 23.19 -0.19
N LEU A 157 -3.08 23.63 -0.52
CA LEU A 157 -4.08 22.74 -1.11
C LEU A 157 -3.82 22.52 -2.61
N PRO A 158 -4.20 21.36 -3.15
CA PRO A 158 -4.26 21.18 -4.60
C PRO A 158 -5.08 22.31 -5.25
N PRO A 159 -4.69 22.78 -6.46
CA PRO A 159 -5.28 23.98 -7.07
C PRO A 159 -6.77 23.86 -7.41
N TYR A 160 -7.31 22.65 -7.39
CA TYR A 160 -8.74 22.37 -7.61
C TYR A 160 -9.57 22.36 -6.33
N TYR A 161 -8.95 22.57 -5.15
CA TYR A 161 -9.66 22.69 -3.88
C TYR A 161 -9.82 24.15 -3.48
N PRO A 162 -11.01 24.58 -3.07
CA PRO A 162 -11.16 25.88 -2.44
C PRO A 162 -10.49 25.92 -1.08
N ARG A 163 -10.03 27.11 -0.66
CA ARG A 163 -9.46 27.30 0.66
C ARG A 163 -10.60 27.37 1.70
N ASP A 164 -10.99 26.23 2.19
CA ASP A 164 -12.07 26.03 3.16
C ASP A 164 -11.51 25.36 4.42
N PRO A 165 -11.93 25.77 5.65
CA PRO A 165 -11.40 25.22 6.90
C PRO A 165 -11.50 23.70 7.03
N VAL A 166 -12.59 23.10 6.51
CA VAL A 166 -12.78 21.64 6.54
C VAL A 166 -11.76 20.95 5.64
N LEU A 167 -11.54 21.49 4.43
CA LEU A 167 -10.57 20.94 3.49
C LEU A 167 -9.14 21.14 3.96
N LEU A 168 -8.83 22.27 4.56
CA LEU A 168 -7.51 22.55 5.16
C LEU A 168 -7.18 21.54 6.27
N ARG A 169 -8.15 21.30 7.17
CA ARG A 169 -7.98 20.31 8.24
C ARG A 169 -7.85 18.89 7.72
N ASP A 170 -8.70 18.48 6.77
CA ASP A 170 -8.59 17.13 6.16
C ASP A 170 -7.27 16.95 5.44
N TRP A 171 -6.81 17.97 4.73
CA TRP A 171 -5.53 17.93 4.02
C TRP A 171 -4.33 17.88 4.95
N SER A 172 -4.31 18.69 6.01
CA SER A 172 -3.25 18.62 7.02
C SER A 172 -3.19 17.25 7.70
N THR A 173 -4.35 16.68 8.03
CA THR A 173 -4.46 15.32 8.58
C THR A 173 -3.94 14.25 7.59
N TYR A 174 -4.21 14.42 6.31
CA TYR A 174 -3.66 13.55 5.27
C TYR A 174 -2.13 13.64 5.22
N LEU A 175 -1.55 14.84 5.26
CA LEU A 175 -0.09 15.01 5.28
C LEU A 175 0.53 14.39 6.53
N ASP A 176 -0.12 14.50 7.68
CA ASP A 176 0.30 13.85 8.92
C ASP A 176 0.25 12.33 8.80
N SER A 177 -0.76 11.77 8.13
CA SER A 177 -0.83 10.33 7.87
C SER A 177 0.29 9.85 6.96
N VAL A 178 0.74 10.68 6.03
CA VAL A 178 1.92 10.40 5.18
C VAL A 178 3.21 10.41 6.01
N LYS A 179 3.38 11.35 6.95
CA LYS A 179 4.53 11.36 7.87
C LYS A 179 4.61 10.10 8.72
N ILE A 180 3.46 9.57 9.17
CA ILE A 180 3.41 8.29 9.89
C ILE A 180 3.94 7.16 9.01
N THR A 181 3.53 7.11 7.74
CA THR A 181 4.02 6.11 6.80
C THR A 181 5.53 6.26 6.56
N ASP A 182 5.99 7.48 6.32
CA ASP A 182 7.41 7.79 6.08
C ASP A 182 8.29 7.32 7.24
N ARG A 183 7.85 7.55 8.47
CA ARG A 183 8.55 7.05 9.67
C ARG A 183 8.62 5.52 9.75
N HIS A 184 7.59 4.82 9.26
CA HIS A 184 7.59 3.36 9.22
C HIS A 184 8.50 2.79 8.13
N VAL A 185 8.82 3.58 7.10
CA VAL A 185 9.77 3.19 6.05
C VAL A 185 11.21 3.38 6.51
N GLY A 186 11.51 4.42 7.27
CA GLY A 186 12.84 4.78 7.79
C GLY A 186 13.15 4.16 9.11
#